data_e5f79e1cc5a8bb81f6e333b8e74f6aa6
#
_entry.id   e5f79e1cc5a8bb81f6e333b8e74f6aa6
#
_cell.length_a   1.000
_cell.length_b   1.000
_cell.length_c   1.000
_cell.angle_alpha   90.00
_cell.angle_beta   90.00
_cell.angle_gamma   90.00
#
_symmetry.space_group_name_H-M   'P 1'
#
loop_
_entity.id
_entity.type
_entity.pdbx_description
1 polymer ?
#
loop_
_entity_poly.entity_id
_entity_poly.type
_entity_poly.pdbx_seq_one_letter_code
_entity_poly.pdbx_strand_id
1 'polypeptide(L)'
;MFQDKYVFAQLASFLNRSKFNRIVAKYDGDKYVKHFTCWNQLLALMFGQLSNRESLRDLIVALEAHHSKCYHLGMGKNVSKSSLARANQDRDYHIFEEYAYYLVSEAREKRVTHIFKLGGNVYAFDSTTIDLCLSVFWWAKFRKKKGGIKVHTLYDVETQIPAFFHITEASVHDSK
;
A
#
# COMPACT_ATOMS: atom_id res chain seq x y z
N MET A 1 13.72 -7.84 21.52
CA MET A 1 14.17 -6.45 21.72
C MET A 1 14.85 -5.96 20.44
N PHE A 2 14.45 -4.82 19.89
CA PHE A 2 14.81 -4.40 18.53
C PHE A 2 16.01 -3.43 18.48
N GLN A 3 16.92 -3.52 19.45
CA GLN A 3 17.95 -2.50 19.72
C GLN A 3 18.88 -2.15 18.54
N ASP A 4 19.03 -3.03 17.53
CA ASP A 4 19.98 -2.81 16.42
C ASP A 4 19.32 -2.78 15.02
N LYS A 5 17.98 -2.72 14.95
CA LYS A 5 17.29 -2.68 13.66
C LYS A 5 16.83 -1.26 13.32
N TYR A 6 17.00 -0.86 12.06
CA TYR A 6 16.41 0.37 11.54
C TYR A 6 14.89 0.39 11.72
N VAL A 7 14.32 1.57 11.98
CA VAL A 7 12.88 1.74 12.23
C VAL A 7 12.02 1.08 11.15
N PHE A 8 12.35 1.25 9.88
CA PHE A 8 11.61 0.61 8.79
C PHE A 8 11.69 -0.92 8.85
N ALA A 9 12.85 -1.51 9.21
CA ALA A 9 12.97 -2.95 9.38
C ALA A 9 12.15 -3.47 10.56
N GLN A 10 12.02 -2.69 11.61
CA GLN A 10 11.13 -3.01 12.73
C GLN A 10 9.67 -3.00 12.28
N LEU A 11 9.22 -1.96 11.55
CA LEU A 11 7.87 -1.90 11.00
C LEU A 11 7.59 -3.07 10.05
N ALA A 12 8.52 -3.38 9.15
CA ALA A 12 8.38 -4.50 8.23
C ALA A 12 8.31 -5.87 8.93
N SER A 13 8.86 -5.99 10.14
CA SER A 13 8.81 -7.24 10.91
C SER A 13 7.41 -7.59 11.45
N PHE A 14 6.48 -6.63 11.51
CA PHE A 14 5.08 -6.89 11.84
C PHE A 14 4.28 -7.48 10.68
N LEU A 15 4.80 -7.40 9.46
CA LEU A 15 4.12 -7.93 8.28
C LEU A 15 4.25 -9.46 8.22
N ASN A 16 3.10 -10.14 8.07
CA ASN A 16 3.08 -11.59 7.90
C ASN A 16 3.46 -11.97 6.46
N ARG A 17 4.75 -12.19 6.23
CA ARG A 17 5.30 -12.57 4.91
C ARG A 17 4.71 -13.87 4.38
N SER A 18 4.46 -14.86 5.24
CA SER A 18 3.89 -16.14 4.81
C SER A 18 2.47 -16.00 4.28
N LYS A 19 1.66 -15.15 4.92
CA LYS A 19 0.31 -14.82 4.43
C LYS A 19 0.39 -14.06 3.10
N PHE A 20 1.27 -13.06 3.00
CA PHE A 20 1.48 -12.33 1.75
C PHE A 20 1.89 -13.26 0.60
N ASN A 21 2.86 -14.13 0.81
CA ASN A 21 3.33 -15.07 -0.22
C ASN A 21 2.22 -16.02 -0.70
N ARG A 22 1.29 -16.42 0.17
CA ARG A 22 0.12 -17.23 -0.24
C ARG A 22 -0.80 -16.45 -1.16
N ILE A 23 -1.03 -15.16 -0.88
CA ILE A 23 -1.82 -14.29 -1.75
C ILE A 23 -1.10 -14.09 -3.09
N VAL A 24 0.22 -13.82 -3.08
CA VAL A 24 1.03 -13.70 -4.31
C VAL A 24 0.92 -14.95 -5.19
N ALA A 25 0.98 -16.15 -4.57
CA ALA A 25 0.83 -17.41 -5.30
C ALA A 25 -0.57 -17.58 -5.90
N LYS A 26 -1.63 -17.13 -5.21
CA LYS A 26 -3.01 -17.18 -5.70
C LYS A 26 -3.20 -16.39 -7.01
N TYR A 27 -2.48 -15.28 -7.16
CA TYR A 27 -2.57 -14.39 -8.32
C TYR A 27 -1.38 -14.53 -9.28
N ASP A 28 -0.55 -15.56 -9.16
CA ASP A 28 0.66 -15.75 -9.97
C ASP A 28 1.60 -14.52 -9.99
N GLY A 29 1.58 -13.68 -8.96
CA GLY A 29 2.22 -12.36 -8.95
C GLY A 29 3.75 -12.36 -9.11
N ASP A 30 4.42 -13.44 -8.72
CA ASP A 30 5.87 -13.62 -8.88
C ASP A 30 6.22 -14.63 -9.98
N LYS A 31 5.26 -15.02 -10.84
CA LYS A 31 5.51 -15.92 -11.96
C LYS A 31 6.54 -15.31 -12.92
N TYR A 32 7.57 -16.07 -13.25
CA TYR A 32 8.72 -15.62 -14.06
C TYR A 32 9.53 -14.46 -13.49
N VAL A 33 9.32 -14.06 -12.22
CA VAL A 33 10.09 -13.00 -11.56
C VAL A 33 11.40 -13.56 -11.01
N LYS A 34 12.55 -12.98 -11.43
CA LYS A 34 13.89 -13.44 -10.98
C LYS A 34 14.38 -12.74 -9.72
N HIS A 35 14.12 -11.44 -9.58
CA HIS A 35 14.76 -10.63 -8.53
C HIS A 35 13.80 -9.71 -7.77
N PHE A 36 12.97 -8.94 -8.48
CA PHE A 36 12.11 -7.94 -7.85
C PHE A 36 10.71 -8.53 -7.60
N THR A 37 10.57 -9.25 -6.48
CA THR A 37 9.32 -9.92 -6.08
C THR A 37 8.22 -8.95 -5.67
N CYS A 38 6.98 -9.42 -5.57
CA CYS A 38 5.85 -8.64 -5.00
C CYS A 38 6.15 -8.17 -3.57
N TRP A 39 6.87 -8.99 -2.79
CA TRP A 39 7.31 -8.57 -1.46
C TRP A 39 8.25 -7.37 -1.51
N ASN A 40 9.22 -7.38 -2.41
CA ASN A 40 10.15 -6.25 -2.58
C ASN A 40 9.41 -5.00 -3.05
N GLN A 41 8.40 -5.14 -3.91
CA GLN A 41 7.55 -4.03 -4.35
C GLN A 41 6.76 -3.46 -3.18
N LEU A 42 6.11 -4.30 -2.37
CA LEU A 42 5.38 -3.86 -1.18
C LEU A 42 6.28 -3.03 -0.27
N LEU A 43 7.46 -3.55 0.08
CA LEU A 43 8.40 -2.87 0.96
C LEU A 43 8.93 -1.57 0.36
N ALA A 44 9.23 -1.54 -0.94
CA ALA A 44 9.71 -0.33 -1.63
C ALA A 44 8.64 0.77 -1.61
N LEU A 45 7.38 0.44 -1.91
CA LEU A 45 6.27 1.41 -1.89
C LEU A 45 5.95 1.87 -0.46
N MET A 46 5.95 0.98 0.52
CA MET A 46 5.79 1.36 1.94
C MET A 46 6.91 2.29 2.41
N PHE A 47 8.17 2.01 2.04
CA PHE A 47 9.28 2.90 2.34
C PHE A 47 9.07 4.27 1.70
N GLY A 48 8.62 4.32 0.46
CA GLY A 48 8.30 5.56 -0.24
C GLY A 48 7.25 6.39 0.50
N GLN A 49 6.15 5.79 0.89
CA GLN A 49 5.07 6.45 1.63
C GLN A 49 5.54 6.94 3.00
N LEU A 50 6.19 6.09 3.78
CA LEU A 50 6.64 6.42 5.13
C LEU A 50 7.79 7.44 5.17
N SER A 51 8.52 7.61 4.06
CA SER A 51 9.58 8.61 3.90
C SER A 51 9.19 9.82 3.04
N ASN A 52 7.87 10.01 2.78
CA ASN A 52 7.30 11.12 2.01
C ASN A 52 7.94 11.31 0.63
N ARG A 53 8.10 10.21 -0.14
CA ARG A 53 8.59 10.30 -1.51
C ARG A 53 7.44 10.60 -2.48
N GLU A 54 7.58 11.66 -3.25
CA GLU A 54 6.52 12.17 -4.15
C GLU A 54 6.51 11.48 -5.52
N SER A 55 7.59 10.82 -5.90
CA SER A 55 7.70 10.17 -7.21
C SER A 55 8.51 8.88 -7.17
N LEU A 56 8.31 8.00 -8.19
CA LEU A 56 9.14 6.81 -8.34
C LEU A 56 10.63 7.14 -8.52
N ARG A 57 10.97 8.29 -9.11
CA ARG A 57 12.36 8.74 -9.25
C ARG A 57 12.95 9.07 -7.88
N ASP A 58 12.24 9.84 -7.09
CA ASP A 58 12.66 10.21 -5.74
C ASP A 58 12.77 8.98 -4.84
N LEU A 59 11.83 8.05 -4.95
CA LEU A 59 11.89 6.78 -4.24
C LEU A 59 13.16 5.99 -4.60
N ILE A 60 13.51 5.86 -5.88
CA ILE A 60 14.72 5.15 -6.30
C ILE A 60 15.98 5.82 -5.76
N VAL A 61 16.09 7.15 -5.83
CA VAL A 61 17.21 7.90 -5.25
C VAL A 61 17.34 7.63 -3.75
N ALA A 62 16.23 7.63 -3.03
CA ALA A 62 16.22 7.34 -1.59
C ALA A 62 16.63 5.88 -1.29
N LEU A 63 16.20 4.91 -2.10
CA LEU A 63 16.59 3.51 -1.96
C LEU A 63 18.08 3.32 -2.29
N GLU A 64 18.61 4.00 -3.30
CA GLU A 64 20.03 3.98 -3.66
C GLU A 64 20.92 4.56 -2.54
N ALA A 65 20.49 5.68 -1.95
CA ALA A 65 21.20 6.27 -0.80
C ALA A 65 21.28 5.30 0.41
N HIS A 66 20.36 4.36 0.49
CA HIS A 66 20.31 3.34 1.55
C HIS A 66 20.69 1.93 1.06
N HIS A 67 21.37 1.84 -0.08
CA HIS A 67 21.72 0.57 -0.73
C HIS A 67 22.34 -0.46 0.23
N SER A 68 23.38 -0.07 0.97
CA SER A 68 24.05 -0.94 1.93
C SER A 68 23.13 -1.47 3.04
N LYS A 69 21.99 -0.79 3.27
CA LYS A 69 21.02 -1.10 4.29
C LYS A 69 19.78 -1.85 3.75
N CYS A 70 19.64 -1.95 2.43
CA CYS A 70 18.46 -2.59 1.81
C CYS A 70 18.26 -4.04 2.25
N TYR A 71 19.34 -4.78 2.47
CA TYR A 71 19.27 -6.13 3.03
C TYR A 71 18.61 -6.15 4.41
N HIS A 72 19.05 -5.25 5.29
CA HIS A 72 18.48 -5.10 6.64
C HIS A 72 17.05 -4.53 6.63
N LEU A 73 16.68 -3.84 5.54
CA LEU A 73 15.32 -3.38 5.29
C LEU A 73 14.41 -4.51 4.75
N GLY A 74 14.93 -5.71 4.49
CA GLY A 74 14.18 -6.83 3.95
C GLY A 74 13.89 -6.76 2.44
N MET A 75 14.47 -5.77 1.73
CA MET A 75 14.19 -5.53 0.30
C MET A 75 15.10 -6.30 -0.66
N GLY A 76 16.11 -7.01 -0.15
CA GLY A 76 17.04 -7.76 -0.99
C GLY A 76 17.94 -6.84 -1.83
N LYS A 77 18.00 -7.09 -3.15
CA LYS A 77 18.84 -6.31 -4.07
C LYS A 77 18.17 -4.97 -4.43
N ASN A 78 19.00 -3.99 -4.86
CA ASN A 78 18.52 -2.73 -5.41
C ASN A 78 17.53 -2.94 -6.55
N VAL A 79 16.57 -2.06 -6.62
CA VAL A 79 15.58 -2.02 -7.68
C VAL A 79 15.85 -0.84 -8.62
N SER A 80 15.78 -1.08 -9.92
CA SER A 80 15.79 0.00 -10.91
C SER A 80 14.41 0.66 -11.05
N LYS A 81 14.39 1.93 -11.46
CA LYS A 81 13.14 2.65 -11.75
C LYS A 81 12.27 1.89 -12.77
N SER A 82 12.87 1.33 -13.81
CA SER A 82 12.14 0.57 -14.84
C SER A 82 11.52 -0.72 -14.29
N SER A 83 12.23 -1.42 -13.40
CA SER A 83 11.71 -2.63 -12.76
C SER A 83 10.53 -2.32 -11.84
N LEU A 84 10.62 -1.24 -11.04
CA LEU A 84 9.52 -0.81 -10.18
C LEU A 84 8.31 -0.32 -11.00
N ALA A 85 8.54 0.48 -12.03
CA ALA A 85 7.47 0.97 -12.91
C ALA A 85 6.75 -0.17 -13.62
N ARG A 86 7.49 -1.15 -14.16
CA ARG A 86 6.90 -2.34 -14.81
C ARG A 86 6.14 -3.19 -13.79
N ALA A 87 6.68 -3.41 -12.60
CA ALA A 87 5.97 -4.15 -11.56
C ALA A 87 4.64 -3.47 -11.17
N ASN A 88 4.61 -2.13 -11.09
CA ASN A 88 3.37 -1.40 -10.82
C ASN A 88 2.35 -1.48 -11.97
N GLN A 89 2.83 -1.64 -13.21
CA GLN A 89 1.96 -1.74 -14.39
C GLN A 89 1.38 -3.14 -14.56
N ASP A 90 2.21 -4.17 -14.39
CA ASP A 90 1.91 -5.54 -14.85
C ASP A 90 1.34 -6.44 -13.74
N ARG A 91 1.58 -6.11 -12.46
CA ARG A 91 1.11 -6.94 -11.35
C ARG A 91 -0.33 -6.68 -10.99
N ASP A 92 -1.04 -7.74 -10.65
CA ASP A 92 -2.42 -7.68 -10.20
C ASP A 92 -2.51 -6.94 -8.86
N TYR A 93 -3.27 -5.85 -8.83
CA TYR A 93 -3.46 -5.03 -7.63
C TYR A 93 -4.20 -5.76 -6.51
N HIS A 94 -5.00 -6.77 -6.83
CA HIS A 94 -5.73 -7.57 -5.83
C HIS A 94 -4.79 -8.26 -4.82
N ILE A 95 -3.51 -8.49 -5.20
CA ILE A 95 -2.49 -8.98 -4.27
C ILE A 95 -2.36 -8.04 -3.07
N PHE A 96 -2.26 -6.75 -3.35
CA PHE A 96 -2.06 -5.72 -2.33
C PHE A 96 -3.36 -5.39 -1.61
N GLU A 97 -4.48 -5.39 -2.32
CA GLU A 97 -5.82 -5.17 -1.76
C GLU A 97 -6.18 -6.26 -0.75
N GLU A 98 -6.08 -7.55 -1.14
CA GLU A 98 -6.38 -8.68 -0.23
C GLU A 98 -5.46 -8.67 0.99
N TYR A 99 -4.18 -8.30 0.80
CA TYR A 99 -3.26 -8.19 1.91
C TYR A 99 -3.58 -6.99 2.83
N ALA A 100 -4.03 -5.87 2.29
CA ALA A 100 -4.45 -4.72 3.09
C ALA A 100 -5.67 -5.08 3.96
N TYR A 101 -6.67 -5.78 3.43
CA TYR A 101 -7.79 -6.27 4.22
C TYR A 101 -7.37 -7.27 5.31
N TYR A 102 -6.41 -8.14 5.01
CA TYR A 102 -5.83 -9.01 6.03
C TYR A 102 -5.17 -8.20 7.15
N LEU A 103 -4.40 -7.16 6.83
CA LEU A 103 -3.77 -6.31 7.85
C LEU A 103 -4.80 -5.54 8.69
N VAL A 104 -5.88 -5.10 8.07
CA VAL A 104 -7.01 -4.46 8.77
C VAL A 104 -7.63 -5.43 9.79
N SER A 105 -7.88 -6.69 9.41
CA SER A 105 -8.43 -7.69 10.34
C SER A 105 -7.48 -7.97 11.50
N GLU A 106 -6.19 -8.16 11.23
CA GLU A 106 -5.16 -8.36 12.26
C GLU A 106 -5.05 -7.18 13.24
N ALA A 107 -5.13 -5.95 12.70
CA ALA A 107 -5.08 -4.74 13.52
C ALA A 107 -6.29 -4.64 14.44
N ARG A 108 -7.48 -4.98 13.94
CA ARG A 108 -8.72 -4.99 14.73
C ARG A 108 -8.70 -6.02 15.84
N GLU A 109 -8.23 -7.25 15.55
CA GLU A 109 -8.13 -8.31 16.55
C GLU A 109 -7.16 -7.95 17.69
N LYS A 110 -6.06 -7.24 17.37
CA LYS A 110 -5.05 -6.85 18.36
C LYS A 110 -5.44 -5.62 19.18
N ARG A 111 -6.44 -4.88 18.75
CA ARG A 111 -6.88 -3.67 19.44
C ARG A 111 -7.91 -4.00 20.53
N VAL A 112 -7.46 -4.00 21.77
CA VAL A 112 -8.27 -4.38 22.95
C VAL A 112 -8.96 -3.17 23.61
N THR A 113 -8.57 -1.92 23.27
CA THR A 113 -9.06 -0.72 23.96
C THR A 113 -10.00 0.12 23.10
N HIS A 114 -11.21 0.32 23.62
CA HIS A 114 -12.14 1.32 23.10
C HIS A 114 -11.70 2.72 23.58
N ILE A 115 -11.49 3.67 22.64
CA ILE A 115 -11.09 5.04 22.96
C ILE A 115 -12.27 5.83 23.47
N PHE A 116 -13.46 5.56 22.94
CA PHE A 116 -14.70 6.20 23.32
C PHE A 116 -15.72 5.15 23.79
N LYS A 117 -16.37 5.38 24.91
CA LYS A 117 -17.52 4.57 25.38
C LYS A 117 -18.81 5.06 24.71
N LEU A 118 -18.84 5.03 23.40
CA LEU A 118 -20.05 5.31 22.64
C LEU A 118 -20.90 4.03 22.61
N GLY A 119 -22.18 4.14 22.90
CA GLY A 119 -23.11 3.00 22.96
C GLY A 119 -23.43 2.34 21.62
N GLY A 120 -22.48 2.33 20.66
CA GLY A 120 -22.59 1.73 19.35
C GLY A 120 -21.37 2.01 18.50
N ASN A 121 -21.24 1.32 17.36
CA ASN A 121 -20.15 1.55 16.42
C ASN A 121 -20.34 2.87 15.68
N VAL A 122 -19.36 3.77 15.75
CA VAL A 122 -19.37 5.06 15.03
C VAL A 122 -18.37 4.97 13.87
N TYR A 123 -18.86 5.21 12.66
CA TYR A 123 -18.05 5.23 11.46
C TYR A 123 -18.01 6.63 10.85
N ALA A 124 -16.84 7.06 10.39
CA ALA A 124 -16.69 8.21 9.54
C ALA A 124 -16.48 7.73 8.09
N PHE A 125 -17.24 8.32 7.17
CA PHE A 125 -17.06 8.08 5.73
C PHE A 125 -16.33 9.26 5.12
N ASP A 126 -15.23 8.99 4.44
CA ASP A 126 -14.42 10.00 3.75
C ASP A 126 -13.97 9.49 2.37
N SER A 127 -13.69 10.41 1.48
CA SER A 127 -13.13 10.08 0.18
C SER A 127 -11.94 10.97 -0.17
N THR A 128 -10.86 10.33 -0.59
CA THR A 128 -9.64 11.00 -1.06
C THR A 128 -9.53 10.88 -2.57
N THR A 129 -9.38 12.01 -3.26
CA THR A 129 -9.15 12.02 -4.71
C THR A 129 -7.66 12.03 -5.01
N ILE A 130 -7.21 11.11 -5.86
CA ILE A 130 -5.84 11.01 -6.35
C ILE A 130 -5.83 11.38 -7.83
N ASP A 131 -5.15 12.46 -8.18
CA ASP A 131 -5.00 12.90 -9.58
C ASP A 131 -4.08 11.93 -10.34
N LEU A 132 -4.50 11.53 -11.55
CA LEU A 132 -3.77 10.63 -12.41
C LEU A 132 -3.49 11.28 -13.77
N CYS A 133 -2.40 10.86 -14.41
CA CYS A 133 -2.10 11.26 -15.78
C CYS A 133 -3.05 10.55 -16.76
N LEU A 134 -3.95 11.30 -17.40
CA LEU A 134 -4.98 10.76 -18.29
C LEU A 134 -4.40 10.01 -19.51
N SER A 135 -3.21 10.37 -19.98
CA SER A 135 -2.56 9.67 -21.08
C SER A 135 -2.13 8.24 -20.74
N VAL A 136 -1.93 7.94 -19.46
CA VAL A 136 -1.58 6.60 -18.95
C VAL A 136 -2.82 5.88 -18.41
N PHE A 137 -3.72 6.62 -17.78
CA PHE A 137 -4.93 6.11 -17.10
C PHE A 137 -6.19 6.61 -17.82
N TRP A 138 -6.31 6.32 -19.10
CA TRP A 138 -7.40 6.79 -19.98
C TRP A 138 -8.81 6.39 -19.50
N TRP A 139 -8.92 5.34 -18.73
CA TRP A 139 -10.18 4.83 -18.13
C TRP A 139 -10.61 5.66 -16.91
N ALA A 140 -9.66 6.24 -16.17
CA ALA A 140 -9.92 7.00 -14.94
C ALA A 140 -10.27 8.46 -15.25
N LYS A 141 -11.32 8.71 -16.06
CA LYS A 141 -11.74 10.05 -16.45
C LYS A 141 -12.32 10.81 -15.27
N PHE A 142 -11.78 12.01 -15.01
CA PHE A 142 -12.28 12.90 -13.95
C PHE A 142 -12.76 14.25 -14.50
N ARG A 143 -11.97 14.89 -15.38
CA ARG A 143 -12.29 16.16 -16.06
C ARG A 143 -11.77 16.08 -17.49
N LYS A 144 -12.18 17.06 -18.37
CA LYS A 144 -11.81 17.08 -19.80
C LYS A 144 -10.33 16.83 -20.10
N LYS A 145 -9.42 17.15 -19.15
CA LYS A 145 -7.95 17.02 -19.31
C LYS A 145 -7.25 16.33 -18.14
N LYS A 146 -7.98 15.79 -17.16
CA LYS A 146 -7.40 15.13 -15.99
C LYS A 146 -8.04 13.76 -15.76
N GLY A 147 -7.21 12.79 -15.42
CA GLY A 147 -7.63 11.52 -14.84
C GLY A 147 -7.60 11.60 -13.32
N GLY A 148 -8.38 10.78 -12.64
CA GLY A 148 -8.35 10.66 -11.21
C GLY A 148 -9.10 9.44 -10.73
N ILE A 149 -8.66 8.92 -9.61
CA ILE A 149 -9.39 7.91 -8.85
C ILE A 149 -9.79 8.49 -7.49
N LYS A 150 -10.85 7.93 -6.93
CA LYS A 150 -11.33 8.27 -5.61
C LYS A 150 -11.24 7.03 -4.72
N VAL A 151 -10.61 7.18 -3.57
CA VAL A 151 -10.56 6.15 -2.53
C VAL A 151 -11.61 6.51 -1.49
N HIS A 152 -12.69 5.75 -1.45
CA HIS A 152 -13.72 5.87 -0.42
C HIS A 152 -13.30 5.03 0.76
N THR A 153 -13.26 5.63 1.94
CA THR A 153 -12.84 4.96 3.16
C THR A 153 -13.94 5.05 4.21
N LEU A 154 -14.38 3.91 4.71
CA LEU A 154 -15.19 3.82 5.92
C LEU A 154 -14.24 3.61 7.10
N TYR A 155 -14.12 4.61 7.95
CA TYR A 155 -13.20 4.63 9.06
C TYR A 155 -13.96 4.42 10.37
N ASP A 156 -13.54 3.43 11.12
CA ASP A 156 -14.07 3.17 12.45
C ASP A 156 -13.41 4.15 13.43
N VAL A 157 -14.21 5.10 13.94
CA VAL A 157 -13.72 6.17 14.81
C VAL A 157 -13.23 5.63 16.15
N GLU A 158 -13.84 4.57 16.64
CA GLU A 158 -13.52 3.98 17.93
C GLU A 158 -12.19 3.21 17.87
N THR A 159 -12.01 2.36 16.86
CA THR A 159 -10.78 1.58 16.69
C THR A 159 -9.66 2.37 16.01
N GLN A 160 -9.97 3.50 15.36
CA GLN A 160 -9.06 4.28 14.52
C GLN A 160 -8.42 3.43 13.39
N ILE A 161 -9.17 2.47 12.88
CA ILE A 161 -8.73 1.58 11.81
C ILE A 161 -9.76 1.65 10.67
N PRO A 162 -9.34 1.70 9.40
CA PRO A 162 -10.28 1.57 8.29
C PRO A 162 -11.10 0.28 8.41
N ALA A 163 -12.41 0.39 8.30
CA ALA A 163 -13.31 -0.76 8.25
C ALA A 163 -13.41 -1.34 6.84
N PHE A 164 -13.42 -0.42 5.88
CA PHE A 164 -13.59 -0.74 4.47
C PHE A 164 -12.97 0.38 3.62
N PHE A 165 -12.45 0.04 2.46
CA PHE A 165 -12.06 1.02 1.44
C PHE A 165 -12.47 0.51 0.06
N HIS A 166 -12.85 1.43 -0.82
CA HIS A 166 -13.23 1.12 -2.19
C HIS A 166 -12.68 2.17 -3.15
N ILE A 167 -12.20 1.73 -4.30
CA ILE A 167 -11.59 2.60 -5.30
C ILE A 167 -12.55 2.74 -6.48
N THR A 168 -12.84 3.98 -6.87
CA THR A 168 -13.67 4.31 -8.04
C THR A 168 -12.97 5.33 -8.92
N GLU A 169 -13.54 5.57 -10.10
CA GLU A 169 -13.21 6.78 -10.85
C GLU A 169 -13.59 8.03 -10.04
N ALA A 170 -12.77 9.09 -10.14
CA ALA A 170 -13.02 10.31 -9.38
C ALA A 170 -14.31 11.07 -9.78
N SER A 171 -14.96 10.66 -10.88
CA SER A 171 -16.26 11.16 -11.30
C SER A 171 -17.43 10.66 -10.45
N VAL A 172 -17.25 9.56 -9.69
CA VAL A 172 -18.31 8.98 -8.87
C VAL A 172 -18.53 9.85 -7.63
N HIS A 173 -19.81 10.19 -7.38
CA HIS A 173 -20.21 10.95 -6.19
C HIS A 173 -20.20 10.06 -4.93
N ASP A 174 -19.89 10.67 -3.78
CA ASP A 174 -19.79 9.98 -2.48
C ASP A 174 -21.14 9.44 -1.96
N SER A 175 -22.24 9.91 -2.54
CA SER A 175 -23.61 9.55 -2.19
C SER A 175 -24.23 8.42 -3.03
N LYS A 176 -23.42 7.73 -3.84
CA LYS A 176 -23.91 6.59 -4.65
C LYS A 176 -23.50 5.25 -4.13
#